data_9106c32af524ee672be008e40cde528f
#
_entry.id   9106c32af524ee672be008e40cde528f
#
_cell.length_a   1.000
_cell.length_b   1.000
_cell.length_c   1.000
_cell.angle_alpha   90.00
_cell.angle_beta   90.00
_cell.angle_gamma   90.00
#
_symmetry.space_group_name_H-M   'P 1'
#
loop_
_entity.id
_entity.type
_entity.pdbx_description
1 polymer ?
#
loop_
_entity_poly.entity_id
_entity_poly.type
_entity_poly.pdbx_seq_one_letter_code
_entity_poly.pdbx_strand_id
1 'polypeptide(L)'
;SFGSDPEMVGVDAGTWVRRRQEAGALACIKHFPGHGRTTRDSHDEVPTVDADLATLEATDLVPFRAGIAAGVATVMTGHLRVPALDPSGTPATFSAPILTYLRDTLGFRGLLVTDALMMGAAVKDTATNPSVRALAAGCDVLCYPADPVAAHAAIIEALKTGILWRNRI
;
A
#
# COMPACT_ATOMS: atom_id res chain seq x y z
N SER A 1 -4.24 -17.15 -3.10
CA SER A 1 -4.34 -16.78 -1.68
C SER A 1 -3.82 -17.93 -0.83
N PHE A 2 -3.33 -17.62 0.37
CA PHE A 2 -2.81 -18.62 1.32
C PHE A 2 -3.92 -19.27 2.18
N GLY A 3 -5.16 -18.80 2.08
CA GLY A 3 -6.29 -19.34 2.85
C GLY A 3 -7.24 -18.27 3.37
N SER A 4 -8.15 -18.67 4.27
CA SER A 4 -9.15 -17.80 4.91
C SER A 4 -8.95 -17.63 6.42
N ASP A 5 -8.10 -18.45 7.04
CA ASP A 5 -7.74 -18.33 8.46
C ASP A 5 -6.59 -17.33 8.59
N PRO A 6 -6.77 -16.19 9.30
CA PRO A 6 -5.76 -15.12 9.38
C PRO A 6 -4.43 -15.59 9.99
N GLU A 7 -4.48 -16.44 11.01
CA GLU A 7 -3.28 -16.94 11.69
C GLU A 7 -2.48 -17.89 10.80
N MET A 8 -3.17 -18.82 10.12
CA MET A 8 -2.52 -19.72 9.17
C MET A 8 -1.92 -18.96 7.99
N VAL A 9 -2.66 -17.97 7.45
CA VAL A 9 -2.15 -17.08 6.39
C VAL A 9 -0.93 -16.31 6.88
N GLY A 10 -0.92 -15.85 8.14
CA GLY A 10 0.21 -15.18 8.75
C GLY A 10 1.45 -16.08 8.84
N VAL A 11 1.28 -17.31 9.30
CA VAL A 11 2.38 -18.32 9.39
C VAL A 11 2.96 -18.61 8.00
N ASP A 12 2.11 -18.85 7.01
CA ASP A 12 2.53 -19.15 5.64
C ASP A 12 3.23 -17.96 4.98
N ALA A 13 2.66 -16.75 5.10
CA ALA A 13 3.25 -15.54 4.56
C ALA A 13 4.62 -15.24 5.20
N GLY A 14 4.72 -15.31 6.53
CA GLY A 14 5.97 -15.10 7.24
C GLY A 14 7.05 -16.13 6.88
N THR A 15 6.66 -17.39 6.72
CA THR A 15 7.56 -18.47 6.29
C THR A 15 8.04 -18.24 4.86
N TRP A 16 7.12 -17.89 3.95
CA TRP A 16 7.45 -17.58 2.56
C TRP A 16 8.42 -16.38 2.47
N VAL A 17 8.17 -15.31 3.22
CA VAL A 17 9.04 -14.13 3.29
C VAL A 17 10.46 -14.53 3.68
N ARG A 18 10.63 -15.24 4.80
CA ARG A 18 11.95 -15.68 5.28
C ARG A 18 12.68 -16.51 4.24
N ARG A 19 12.04 -17.58 3.73
CA ARG A 19 12.66 -18.49 2.77
C ARG A 19 13.07 -17.80 1.47
N ARG A 20 12.23 -16.90 0.98
CA ARG A 20 12.53 -16.15 -0.23
C ARG A 20 13.73 -15.22 -0.04
N GLN A 21 13.79 -14.52 1.09
CA GLN A 21 14.87 -13.57 1.37
C GLN A 21 16.18 -14.29 1.74
N GLU A 22 16.13 -15.42 2.41
CA GLU A 22 17.28 -16.32 2.62
C GLU A 22 17.86 -16.81 1.29
N ALA A 23 17.03 -17.00 0.27
CA ALA A 23 17.45 -17.38 -1.08
C ALA A 23 17.96 -16.18 -1.93
N GLY A 24 18.10 -14.99 -1.35
CA GLY A 24 18.67 -13.80 -2.00
C GLY A 24 17.67 -12.99 -2.85
N ALA A 25 16.36 -13.24 -2.76
CA ALA A 25 15.35 -12.49 -3.49
C ALA A 25 14.43 -11.71 -2.54
N LEU A 26 14.18 -10.43 -2.83
CA LEU A 26 13.27 -9.62 -2.02
C LEU A 26 11.85 -10.17 -2.06
N ALA A 27 11.15 -10.09 -0.92
CA ALA A 27 9.76 -10.44 -0.77
C ALA A 27 8.89 -9.18 -0.71
N CYS A 28 7.67 -9.27 -1.25
CA CYS A 28 6.64 -8.25 -1.15
C CYS A 28 5.35 -8.87 -0.61
N ILE A 29 4.77 -8.31 0.44
CA ILE A 29 3.43 -8.66 0.91
C ILE A 29 2.41 -7.64 0.40
N LYS A 30 1.23 -8.13 -0.02
CA LYS A 30 0.23 -7.28 -0.68
C LYS A 30 -1.20 -7.84 -0.56
N HIS A 31 -2.21 -7.03 -0.77
CA HIS A 31 -2.20 -5.57 -0.93
C HIS A 31 -2.65 -4.92 0.37
N PHE A 32 -1.80 -4.06 0.93
CA PHE A 32 -2.07 -3.42 2.22
C PHE A 32 -3.21 -2.39 2.09
N PRO A 33 -4.13 -2.30 3.05
CA PRO A 33 -4.21 -3.01 4.34
C PRO A 33 -5.03 -4.32 4.32
N GLY A 34 -5.34 -4.90 3.17
CA GLY A 34 -6.05 -6.17 3.00
C GLY A 34 -7.17 -6.08 1.98
N HIS A 35 -7.06 -6.81 0.88
CA HIS A 35 -8.04 -6.82 -0.22
C HIS A 35 -9.07 -7.96 -0.09
N GLY A 36 -8.87 -8.89 0.85
CA GLY A 36 -9.63 -10.15 0.92
C GLY A 36 -11.11 -10.01 1.21
N ARG A 37 -11.56 -8.89 1.83
CA ARG A 37 -12.97 -8.64 2.15
C ARG A 37 -13.75 -7.98 1.01
N THR A 38 -13.08 -7.48 -0.01
CA THR A 38 -13.77 -6.80 -1.11
C THR A 38 -14.31 -7.80 -2.11
N THR A 39 -15.54 -7.56 -2.57
CA THR A 39 -16.20 -8.32 -3.65
C THR A 39 -16.04 -7.63 -5.01
N ARG A 40 -15.40 -6.45 -5.05
CA ARG A 40 -15.23 -5.62 -6.22
C ARG A 40 -13.76 -5.58 -6.64
N ASP A 41 -13.52 -5.53 -7.96
CA ASP A 41 -12.18 -5.49 -8.53
C ASP A 41 -11.65 -4.04 -8.50
N SER A 42 -10.45 -3.85 -7.95
CA SER A 42 -9.77 -2.55 -7.92
C SER A 42 -9.30 -2.07 -9.29
N HIS A 43 -9.36 -2.91 -10.34
CA HIS A 43 -9.10 -2.47 -11.71
C HIS A 43 -10.21 -1.58 -12.26
N ASP A 44 -11.45 -1.78 -11.84
CA ASP A 44 -12.63 -1.08 -12.37
C ASP A 44 -13.08 0.08 -11.49
N GLU A 45 -13.03 -0.09 -10.18
CA GLU A 45 -13.47 0.92 -9.19
C GLU A 45 -12.62 0.86 -7.92
N VAL A 46 -12.75 1.88 -7.05
CA VAL A 46 -12.11 1.88 -5.73
C VAL A 46 -12.98 1.10 -4.76
N PRO A 47 -12.64 -0.16 -4.43
CA PRO A 47 -13.42 -0.94 -3.48
C PRO A 47 -13.26 -0.40 -2.06
N THR A 48 -14.30 -0.59 -1.24
CA THR A 48 -14.29 -0.20 0.17
C THR A 48 -14.24 -1.44 1.05
N VAL A 49 -13.33 -1.45 2.00
CA VAL A 49 -13.25 -2.43 3.08
C VAL A 49 -14.08 -1.88 4.24
N ASP A 50 -15.32 -2.36 4.36
CA ASP A 50 -16.27 -1.95 5.38
C ASP A 50 -16.12 -2.88 6.61
N ALA A 51 -15.12 -2.59 7.45
CA ALA A 51 -14.86 -3.28 8.70
C ALA A 51 -14.35 -2.25 9.72
N ASP A 52 -14.67 -2.45 10.98
CA ASP A 52 -14.11 -1.63 12.07
C ASP A 52 -12.63 -1.97 12.33
N LEU A 53 -11.93 -1.10 13.05
CA LEU A 53 -10.50 -1.27 13.33
C LEU A 53 -10.22 -2.57 14.09
N ALA A 54 -11.07 -2.94 15.06
CA ALA A 54 -10.90 -4.16 15.85
C ALA A 54 -10.97 -5.41 14.96
N THR A 55 -11.91 -5.44 14.02
CA THR A 55 -12.02 -6.50 13.03
C THR A 55 -10.81 -6.55 12.11
N LEU A 56 -10.35 -5.42 11.59
CA LEU A 56 -9.15 -5.36 10.75
C LEU A 56 -7.92 -5.88 11.49
N GLU A 57 -7.73 -5.47 12.74
CA GLU A 57 -6.61 -5.90 13.56
C GLU A 57 -6.64 -7.39 13.89
N ALA A 58 -7.83 -7.94 14.11
CA ALA A 58 -8.01 -9.35 14.42
C ALA A 58 -7.93 -10.28 13.21
N THR A 59 -8.03 -9.74 11.98
CA THR A 59 -8.12 -10.57 10.77
C THR A 59 -7.20 -10.09 9.66
N ASP A 60 -7.55 -8.99 8.98
CA ASP A 60 -6.89 -8.57 7.74
C ASP A 60 -5.42 -8.14 7.94
N LEU A 61 -5.11 -7.56 9.11
CA LEU A 61 -3.77 -7.09 9.46
C LEU A 61 -2.87 -8.16 10.08
N VAL A 62 -3.41 -9.30 10.52
CA VAL A 62 -2.62 -10.41 11.09
C VAL A 62 -1.53 -10.90 10.14
N PRO A 63 -1.80 -11.21 8.85
CA PRO A 63 -0.76 -11.62 7.91
C PRO A 63 0.30 -10.54 7.63
N PHE A 64 -0.09 -9.26 7.66
CA PHE A 64 0.87 -8.15 7.50
C PHE A 64 1.79 -8.04 8.71
N ARG A 65 1.26 -8.14 9.94
CA ARG A 65 2.07 -8.19 11.17
C ARG A 65 3.09 -9.34 11.11
N ALA A 66 2.64 -10.52 10.71
CA ALA A 66 3.52 -11.69 10.57
C ALA A 66 4.61 -11.51 9.51
N GLY A 67 4.27 -10.95 8.35
CA GLY A 67 5.23 -10.64 7.30
C GLY A 67 6.25 -9.57 7.73
N ILE A 68 5.82 -8.53 8.44
CA ILE A 68 6.69 -7.49 9.00
C ILE A 68 7.62 -8.08 10.05
N ALA A 69 7.11 -8.90 10.97
CA ALA A 69 7.92 -9.61 11.97
C ALA A 69 8.92 -10.58 11.33
N ALA A 70 8.62 -11.12 10.14
CA ALA A 70 9.53 -11.92 9.35
C ALA A 70 10.58 -11.11 8.58
N GLY A 71 10.58 -9.78 8.71
CA GLY A 71 11.54 -8.87 8.08
C GLY A 71 11.30 -8.63 6.59
N VAL A 72 10.04 -8.61 6.14
CA VAL A 72 9.72 -8.37 4.73
C VAL A 72 10.34 -7.07 4.21
N ALA A 73 10.96 -7.15 3.04
CA ALA A 73 11.64 -6.02 2.42
C ALA A 73 10.68 -4.97 1.86
N THR A 74 9.54 -5.41 1.31
CA THR A 74 8.59 -4.49 0.67
C THR A 74 7.15 -4.79 1.05
N VAL A 75 6.33 -3.73 1.12
CA VAL A 75 4.86 -3.82 1.21
C VAL A 75 4.27 -3.07 0.02
N MET A 76 3.32 -3.67 -0.67
CA MET A 76 2.58 -3.00 -1.73
C MET A 76 1.21 -2.55 -1.21
N THR A 77 0.85 -1.30 -1.46
CA THR A 77 -0.46 -0.76 -1.13
C THR A 77 -1.52 -1.25 -2.11
N GLY A 78 -2.78 -1.30 -1.68
CA GLY A 78 -3.91 -1.48 -2.60
C GLY A 78 -4.66 -0.16 -2.84
N HIS A 79 -5.32 -0.03 -3.98
CA HIS A 79 -6.24 1.07 -4.25
C HIS A 79 -7.59 0.81 -3.57
N LEU A 80 -7.60 0.83 -2.22
CA LEU A 80 -8.71 0.46 -1.35
C LEU A 80 -9.09 1.62 -0.43
N ARG A 81 -10.39 1.86 -0.22
CA ARG A 81 -10.89 2.72 0.85
C ARG A 81 -11.05 1.90 2.12
N VAL A 82 -10.54 2.41 3.23
CA VAL A 82 -10.65 1.75 4.54
C VAL A 82 -11.04 2.80 5.58
N PRO A 83 -12.36 3.09 5.71
CA PRO A 83 -12.86 4.18 6.56
C PRO A 83 -12.43 4.09 8.03
N ALA A 84 -12.21 2.88 8.53
CA ALA A 84 -11.72 2.66 9.90
C ALA A 84 -10.29 3.18 10.13
N LEU A 85 -9.47 3.31 9.07
CA LEU A 85 -8.10 3.84 9.13
C LEU A 85 -8.02 5.27 8.59
N ASP A 86 -8.87 5.62 7.61
CA ASP A 86 -8.98 6.97 7.04
C ASP A 86 -10.43 7.26 6.65
N PRO A 87 -11.18 8.02 7.51
CA PRO A 87 -12.58 8.35 7.26
C PRO A 87 -12.79 9.32 6.08
N SER A 88 -11.72 9.92 5.52
CA SER A 88 -11.82 10.77 4.33
C SER A 88 -12.25 10.01 3.07
N GLY A 89 -12.12 8.67 3.09
CA GLY A 89 -12.36 7.83 1.92
C GLY A 89 -11.26 7.90 0.87
N THR A 90 -10.11 8.48 1.20
CA THR A 90 -8.92 8.45 0.34
C THR A 90 -8.41 7.01 0.20
N PRO A 91 -8.13 6.52 -1.03
CA PRO A 91 -7.57 5.18 -1.22
C PRO A 91 -6.23 5.01 -0.50
N ALA A 92 -5.96 3.83 0.05
CA ALA A 92 -4.78 3.55 0.89
C ALA A 92 -3.46 3.98 0.25
N THR A 93 -3.29 3.80 -1.06
CA THR A 93 -2.11 4.26 -1.80
C THR A 93 -1.85 5.78 -1.67
N PHE A 94 -2.89 6.57 -1.45
CA PHE A 94 -2.82 8.03 -1.39
C PHE A 94 -3.16 8.60 0.00
N SER A 95 -3.34 7.73 1.00
CA SER A 95 -3.75 8.09 2.35
C SER A 95 -2.55 8.13 3.31
N ALA A 96 -2.10 9.32 3.67
CA ALA A 96 -1.06 9.49 4.67
C ALA A 96 -1.42 8.85 6.03
N PRO A 97 -2.66 8.92 6.55
CA PRO A 97 -3.06 8.22 7.77
C PRO A 97 -2.84 6.70 7.69
N ILE A 98 -3.26 6.05 6.59
CA ILE A 98 -3.11 4.61 6.42
C ILE A 98 -1.63 4.22 6.33
N LEU A 99 -0.81 4.99 5.59
CA LEU A 99 0.61 4.69 5.45
C LEU A 99 1.39 4.99 6.74
N THR A 100 0.99 6.00 7.51
CA THR A 100 1.52 6.26 8.86
C THR A 100 1.18 5.11 9.81
N TYR A 101 -0.04 4.58 9.77
CA TYR A 101 -0.42 3.41 10.57
C TYR A 101 0.49 2.20 10.27
N LEU A 102 0.79 1.94 8.99
CA LEU A 102 1.74 0.89 8.59
C LEU A 102 3.15 1.14 9.17
N ARG A 103 3.63 2.39 9.12
CA ARG A 103 4.96 2.76 9.60
C ARG A 103 5.05 2.73 11.13
N ASP A 104 4.13 3.40 11.80
CA ASP A 104 4.26 3.71 13.23
C ASP A 104 3.59 2.66 14.11
N THR A 105 2.42 2.14 13.71
CA THR A 105 1.69 1.15 14.50
C THR A 105 2.14 -0.28 14.19
N LEU A 106 2.31 -0.63 12.91
CA LEU A 106 2.77 -1.96 12.53
C LEU A 106 4.29 -2.08 12.48
N GLY A 107 5.03 -0.99 12.57
CA GLY A 107 6.49 -0.96 12.65
C GLY A 107 7.22 -1.28 11.34
N PHE A 108 6.57 -1.15 10.19
CA PHE A 108 7.22 -1.42 8.90
C PHE A 108 8.29 -0.39 8.56
N ARG A 109 9.52 -0.86 8.22
CA ARG A 109 10.68 0.00 7.91
C ARG A 109 11.26 -0.23 6.50
N GLY A 110 10.70 -1.16 5.73
CA GLY A 110 11.12 -1.45 4.36
C GLY A 110 10.54 -0.49 3.31
N LEU A 111 10.64 -0.85 2.04
CA LEU A 111 10.13 -0.05 0.92
C LEU A 111 8.62 -0.22 0.75
N LEU A 112 7.92 0.91 0.64
CA LEU A 112 6.50 0.97 0.40
C LEU A 112 6.25 1.23 -1.08
N VAL A 113 5.66 0.25 -1.76
CA VAL A 113 5.44 0.25 -3.21
C VAL A 113 3.96 0.51 -3.49
N THR A 114 3.63 1.34 -4.47
CA THR A 114 2.23 1.46 -4.92
C THR A 114 1.79 0.22 -5.67
N ASP A 115 0.49 -0.07 -5.70
CA ASP A 115 -0.08 -0.86 -6.79
C ASP A 115 0.02 -0.06 -8.10
N ALA A 116 -0.30 -0.69 -9.24
CA ALA A 116 -0.13 -0.08 -10.54
C ALA A 116 -0.92 1.23 -10.68
N LEU A 117 -0.21 2.34 -10.85
CA LEU A 117 -0.81 3.69 -10.90
C LEU A 117 -1.61 3.95 -12.19
N MET A 118 -1.53 3.06 -13.19
CA MET A 118 -2.38 3.12 -14.38
C MET A 118 -3.79 2.55 -14.15
N MET A 119 -4.06 1.88 -13.03
CA MET A 119 -5.37 1.28 -12.74
C MET A 119 -6.45 2.35 -12.61
N GLY A 120 -7.67 2.03 -13.06
CA GLY A 120 -8.81 2.97 -13.06
C GLY A 120 -9.10 3.59 -11.69
N ALA A 121 -8.87 2.85 -10.60
CA ALA A 121 -8.99 3.34 -9.23
C ALA A 121 -7.99 4.47 -8.89
N ALA A 122 -6.79 4.48 -9.51
CA ALA A 122 -5.76 5.47 -9.27
C ALA A 122 -5.94 6.75 -10.11
N VAL A 123 -6.53 6.64 -11.31
CA VAL A 123 -6.60 7.74 -12.29
C VAL A 123 -7.91 8.52 -12.28
N LYS A 124 -8.93 8.09 -11.53
CA LYS A 124 -10.25 8.77 -11.52
C LYS A 124 -10.22 10.17 -10.90
N ASP A 125 -9.27 10.46 -10.03
CA ASP A 125 -9.07 11.80 -9.44
C ASP A 125 -7.89 12.48 -10.14
N THR A 126 -8.20 13.35 -11.09
CA THR A 126 -7.23 13.98 -12.01
C THR A 126 -6.67 15.31 -11.51
N ALA A 127 -7.07 15.80 -10.34
CA ALA A 127 -6.64 17.12 -9.85
C ALA A 127 -5.12 17.21 -9.59
N THR A 128 -4.49 16.08 -9.23
CA THR A 128 -3.04 16.00 -9.01
C THR A 128 -2.52 14.68 -9.56
N ASN A 129 -1.32 14.70 -10.16
CA ASN A 129 -0.69 13.50 -10.71
C ASN A 129 -0.60 12.39 -9.65
N PRO A 130 -1.08 11.14 -9.94
CA PRO A 130 -1.08 10.04 -8.99
C PRO A 130 0.30 9.74 -8.38
N SER A 131 1.38 9.90 -9.16
CA SER A 131 2.75 9.69 -8.70
C SER A 131 3.14 10.69 -7.60
N VAL A 132 2.78 11.96 -7.76
CA VAL A 132 3.02 13.00 -6.75
C VAL A 132 2.20 12.72 -5.49
N ARG A 133 0.92 12.35 -5.64
CA ARG A 133 0.04 12.00 -4.51
C ARG A 133 0.58 10.82 -3.70
N ALA A 134 1.02 9.75 -4.36
CA ALA A 134 1.54 8.56 -3.69
C ALA A 134 2.82 8.87 -2.91
N LEU A 135 3.76 9.63 -3.50
CA LEU A 135 4.97 10.08 -2.81
C LEU A 135 4.63 10.98 -1.62
N ALA A 136 3.73 11.93 -1.78
CA ALA A 136 3.31 12.82 -0.70
C ALA A 136 2.64 12.05 0.45
N ALA A 137 1.89 10.98 0.14
CA ALA A 137 1.25 10.14 1.14
C ALA A 137 2.24 9.26 1.92
N GLY A 138 3.39 8.90 1.35
CA GLY A 138 4.39 8.08 2.05
C GLY A 138 4.93 6.88 1.27
N CYS A 139 4.54 6.65 0.01
CA CYS A 139 5.12 5.61 -0.83
C CYS A 139 6.55 5.95 -1.24
N ASP A 140 7.41 4.93 -1.37
CA ASP A 140 8.82 5.06 -1.75
C ASP A 140 9.05 4.68 -3.21
N VAL A 141 8.25 3.74 -3.74
CA VAL A 141 8.38 3.22 -5.10
C VAL A 141 7.04 3.32 -5.83
N LEU A 142 7.07 3.87 -7.04
CA LEU A 142 5.91 4.05 -7.89
C LEU A 142 5.85 2.92 -8.93
N CYS A 143 4.83 2.06 -8.81
CA CYS A 143 4.65 0.96 -9.74
C CYS A 143 3.79 1.40 -10.93
N TYR A 144 4.28 1.17 -12.13
CA TYR A 144 3.57 1.27 -13.39
C TYR A 144 2.72 2.55 -13.57
N PRO A 145 3.32 3.75 -13.54
CA PRO A 145 2.61 4.97 -13.92
C PRO A 145 2.20 4.91 -15.39
N ALA A 146 1.02 5.44 -15.74
CA ALA A 146 0.50 5.40 -17.11
C ALA A 146 1.44 6.09 -18.13
N ASP A 147 2.09 7.17 -17.71
CA ASP A 147 3.13 7.88 -18.47
C ASP A 147 4.32 8.18 -17.53
N PRO A 148 5.42 7.43 -17.62
CA PRO A 148 6.59 7.62 -16.77
C PRO A 148 7.28 8.98 -16.98
N VAL A 149 7.25 9.53 -18.19
CA VAL A 149 7.87 10.83 -18.49
C VAL A 149 7.07 11.96 -17.86
N ALA A 150 5.75 11.92 -18.01
CA ALA A 150 4.86 12.88 -17.37
C ALA A 150 4.91 12.76 -15.83
N ALA A 151 5.01 11.53 -15.28
CA ALA A 151 5.17 11.31 -13.86
C ALA A 151 6.47 11.94 -13.33
N HIS A 152 7.59 11.73 -14.01
CA HIS A 152 8.89 12.34 -13.66
C HIS A 152 8.81 13.87 -13.69
N ALA A 153 8.25 14.45 -14.76
CA ALA A 153 8.10 15.90 -14.88
C ALA A 153 7.24 16.47 -13.75
N ALA A 154 6.12 15.81 -13.40
CA ALA A 154 5.25 16.23 -12.32
C ALA A 154 5.94 16.19 -10.94
N ILE A 155 6.77 15.17 -10.68
CA ILE A 155 7.55 15.04 -9.44
C ILE A 155 8.57 16.20 -9.34
N ILE A 156 9.30 16.47 -10.40
CA ILE A 156 10.27 17.59 -10.44
C ILE A 156 9.56 18.93 -10.17
N GLU A 157 8.40 19.15 -10.77
CA GLU A 157 7.63 20.37 -10.54
C GLU A 157 7.09 20.45 -9.10
N ALA A 158 6.62 19.35 -8.54
CA ALA A 158 6.16 19.29 -7.15
C ALA A 158 7.29 19.58 -6.14
N LEU A 159 8.53 19.19 -6.45
CA LEU A 159 9.71 19.54 -5.65
C LEU A 159 10.05 21.04 -5.74
N LYS A 160 9.94 21.65 -6.92
CA LYS A 160 10.20 23.09 -7.11
C LYS A 160 9.17 23.96 -6.40
N THR A 161 7.91 23.53 -6.43
CA THR A 161 6.78 24.26 -5.83
C THR A 161 6.60 23.98 -4.34
N GLY A 162 7.39 23.06 -3.75
CA GLY A 162 7.30 22.69 -2.33
C GLY A 162 6.12 21.79 -1.96
N ILE A 163 5.42 21.23 -2.94
CA ILE A 163 4.38 20.19 -2.72
C ILE A 163 5.03 18.90 -2.21
N LEU A 164 6.20 18.56 -2.74
CA LEU A 164 7.05 17.49 -2.21
C LEU A 164 8.30 18.08 -1.57
N TRP A 165 8.71 17.52 -0.43
CA TRP A 165 9.95 17.89 0.25
C TRP A 165 11.09 16.99 -0.21
N ARG A 166 12.32 17.54 -0.32
CA ARG A 166 13.51 16.78 -0.79
C ARG A 166 13.85 15.57 0.07
N ASN A 167 13.55 15.60 1.36
CA ASN A 167 13.75 14.45 2.25
C ASN A 167 12.71 13.33 2.07
N ARG A 168 11.77 13.51 1.15
CA ARG A 168 10.76 12.50 0.81
C ARG A 168 11.18 11.61 -0.37
N ILE A 169 12.25 11.96 -1.08
CA ILE A 169 12.78 11.23 -2.25
C ILE A 169 14.20 10.77 -1.97
#